data_580dd1fa41cdb114bddb96e97aa54683
#
_entry.id   580dd1fa41cdb114bddb96e97aa54683
#
_cell.length_a   1.000
_cell.length_b   1.000
_cell.length_c   1.000
_cell.angle_alpha   90.00
_cell.angle_beta   90.00
_cell.angle_gamma   90.00
#
_symmetry.space_group_name_H-M   'P 1'
#
loop_
_entity.id
_entity.type
_entity.pdbx_description
1 polymer ?
#
loop_
_entity_poly.entity_id
_entity_poly.type
_entity_poly.pdbx_seq_one_letter_code
_entity_poly.pdbx_strand_id
1 'polypeptide(L)'
;MSNLNGKTAIVTGAASGIGKEIALELARAGAAVAIADLNQDGANAVAELIEQAGGRAIGVAMDVTNEDAVNAGIDKVAQTFGSVDILVSNAGIQIVNPIENYAFADWKKMQAIHVDGAFLTTKAALKHMYKDDRGGVVIYMGSVHSHEASPLKSAYV
;
A
#
# COMPACT_ATOMS: atom_id res chain seq x y z
N MET A 1 21.46 -9.23 -5.56
CA MET A 1 20.31 -8.34 -5.23
C MET A 1 19.46 -8.21 -6.48
N SER A 2 18.14 -8.29 -6.35
CA SER A 2 17.23 -8.08 -7.47
C SER A 2 17.37 -6.64 -7.98
N ASN A 3 17.49 -6.47 -9.29
CA ASN A 3 17.60 -5.14 -9.90
C ASN A 3 16.19 -4.71 -10.35
N LEU A 4 15.63 -3.68 -9.71
CA LEU A 4 14.34 -3.10 -10.04
C LEU A 4 14.46 -1.78 -10.84
N ASN A 5 15.59 -1.52 -11.46
CA ASN A 5 15.80 -0.34 -12.31
C ASN A 5 14.70 -0.24 -13.39
N GLY A 6 14.11 0.93 -13.52
CA GLY A 6 13.02 1.16 -14.47
C GLY A 6 11.65 0.61 -14.04
N LYS A 7 11.54 0.02 -12.86
CA LYS A 7 10.26 -0.42 -12.27
C LYS A 7 9.69 0.65 -11.36
N THR A 8 8.36 0.72 -11.30
CA THR A 8 7.62 1.60 -10.41
C THR A 8 6.83 0.77 -9.40
N ALA A 9 7.02 1.06 -8.13
CA ALA A 9 6.33 0.41 -7.02
C ALA A 9 5.41 1.39 -6.28
N ILE A 10 4.27 0.90 -5.84
CA ILE A 10 3.35 1.58 -4.93
C ILE A 10 3.26 0.77 -3.65
N VAL A 11 3.46 1.42 -2.51
CA VAL A 11 3.30 0.79 -1.19
C VAL A 11 2.25 1.57 -0.40
N THR A 12 1.14 0.91 -0.02
CA THR A 12 0.09 1.55 0.78
C THR A 12 0.39 1.43 2.27
N GLY A 13 -0.02 2.45 3.06
CA GLY A 13 0.31 2.54 4.48
C GLY A 13 1.82 2.69 4.71
N ALA A 14 2.51 3.43 3.84
CA ALA A 14 3.97 3.46 3.79
C ALA A 14 4.60 4.69 4.45
N ALA A 15 3.83 5.54 5.13
CA ALA A 15 4.39 6.64 5.93
C ALA A 15 5.12 6.16 7.19
N SER A 16 4.91 4.90 7.61
CA SER A 16 5.51 4.34 8.83
C SER A 16 5.61 2.82 8.81
N GLY A 17 6.25 2.26 9.84
CA GLY A 17 6.26 0.82 10.12
C GLY A 17 6.77 -0.06 8.99
N ILE A 18 6.12 -1.19 8.78
CA ILE A 18 6.52 -2.19 7.78
C ILE A 18 6.46 -1.63 6.36
N GLY A 19 5.41 -0.87 6.02
CA GLY A 19 5.25 -0.26 4.70
C GLY A 19 6.39 0.69 4.35
N LYS A 20 6.84 1.51 5.32
CA LYS A 20 8.01 2.38 5.15
C LYS A 20 9.27 1.57 4.82
N GLU A 21 9.56 0.52 5.59
CA GLU A 21 10.76 -0.29 5.36
C GLU A 21 10.71 -1.01 4.02
N ILE A 22 9.54 -1.52 3.61
CA ILE A 22 9.35 -2.11 2.28
C ILE A 22 9.65 -1.07 1.18
N ALA A 23 9.14 0.14 1.33
CA ALA A 23 9.37 1.22 0.37
C ALA A 23 10.85 1.58 0.24
N LEU A 24 11.56 1.68 1.38
CA LEU A 24 13.00 1.92 1.40
C LEU A 24 13.79 0.80 0.71
N GLU A 25 13.45 -0.47 0.95
CA GLU A 25 14.11 -1.61 0.31
C GLU A 25 13.85 -1.68 -1.20
N LEU A 26 12.62 -1.40 -1.65
CA LEU A 26 12.31 -1.33 -3.08
C LEU A 26 13.10 -0.21 -3.77
N ALA A 27 13.24 0.94 -3.11
CA ALA A 27 14.05 2.05 -3.61
C ALA A 27 15.55 1.67 -3.67
N ARG A 28 16.09 1.01 -2.64
CA ARG A 28 17.48 0.48 -2.65
C ARG A 28 17.71 -0.54 -3.76
N ALA A 29 16.70 -1.28 -4.14
CA ALA A 29 16.74 -2.19 -5.28
C ALA A 29 16.64 -1.50 -6.65
N GLY A 30 16.43 -0.17 -6.69
CA GLY A 30 16.41 0.65 -7.90
C GLY A 30 15.01 1.01 -8.43
N ALA A 31 13.94 0.66 -7.73
CA ALA A 31 12.59 1.06 -8.12
C ALA A 31 12.34 2.55 -7.88
N ALA A 32 11.50 3.17 -8.70
CA ALA A 32 10.81 4.40 -8.34
C ALA A 32 9.64 4.04 -7.41
N VAL A 33 9.49 4.72 -6.27
CA VAL A 33 8.54 4.30 -5.23
C VAL A 33 7.53 5.40 -4.90
N ALA A 34 6.25 5.06 -4.93
CA ALA A 34 5.18 5.88 -4.39
C ALA A 34 4.84 5.44 -2.96
N ILE A 35 4.96 6.38 -2.04
CA ILE A 35 4.61 6.24 -0.64
C ILE A 35 3.15 6.66 -0.49
N ALA A 36 2.24 5.69 -0.53
CA ALA A 36 0.80 5.97 -0.45
C ALA A 36 0.32 5.83 1.01
N ASP A 37 -0.24 6.90 1.56
CA ASP A 37 -0.71 6.92 2.95
C ASP A 37 -1.81 7.98 3.13
N LEU A 38 -2.63 7.83 4.19
CA LEU A 38 -3.54 8.89 4.63
C LEU A 38 -2.78 10.13 5.12
N ASN A 39 -1.63 9.91 5.76
CA ASN A 39 -0.75 10.95 6.26
C ASN A 39 0.18 11.44 5.15
N GLN A 40 -0.24 12.47 4.41
CA GLN A 40 0.55 13.06 3.32
C GLN A 40 1.92 13.57 3.77
N ASP A 41 2.01 14.21 4.94
CA ASP A 41 3.27 14.75 5.44
C ASP A 41 4.24 13.61 5.78
N GLY A 42 3.75 12.54 6.42
CA GLY A 42 4.53 11.33 6.67
C GLY A 42 4.97 10.65 5.37
N ALA A 43 4.10 10.59 4.38
CA ALA A 43 4.43 10.03 3.07
C ALA A 43 5.53 10.86 2.36
N ASN A 44 5.42 12.19 2.40
CA ASN A 44 6.43 13.09 1.84
C ASN A 44 7.78 12.93 2.55
N ALA A 45 7.79 12.86 3.89
CA ALA A 45 9.03 12.67 4.64
C ALA A 45 9.76 11.36 4.27
N VAL A 46 9.02 10.29 4.03
CA VAL A 46 9.64 9.02 3.56
C VAL A 46 10.13 9.14 2.12
N ALA A 47 9.39 9.83 1.25
CA ALA A 47 9.84 10.08 -0.12
C ALA A 47 11.15 10.90 -0.14
N GLU A 48 11.25 11.95 0.66
CA GLU A 48 12.46 12.76 0.81
C GLU A 48 13.67 11.93 1.29
N LEU A 49 13.48 10.99 2.23
CA LEU A 49 14.55 10.08 2.66
C LEU A 49 15.08 9.25 1.50
N ILE A 50 14.20 8.76 0.62
CA ILE A 50 14.59 7.99 -0.56
C ILE A 50 15.35 8.87 -1.54
N GLU A 51 14.87 10.08 -1.79
CA GLU A 51 15.51 11.03 -2.72
C GLU A 51 16.90 11.49 -2.22
N GLN A 52 17.04 11.75 -0.92
CA GLN A 52 18.34 12.08 -0.29
C GLN A 52 19.34 10.93 -0.40
N ALA A 53 18.86 9.68 -0.48
CA ALA A 53 19.70 8.51 -0.73
C ALA A 53 19.97 8.25 -2.22
N GLY A 54 19.53 9.16 -3.13
CA GLY A 54 19.73 9.06 -4.56
C GLY A 54 18.69 8.21 -5.29
N GLY A 55 17.62 7.79 -4.62
CA GLY A 55 16.47 7.08 -5.20
C GLY A 55 15.46 8.04 -5.83
N ARG A 56 14.35 7.47 -6.31
CA ARG A 56 13.22 8.22 -6.89
C ARG A 56 11.95 7.88 -6.10
N ALA A 57 11.31 8.87 -5.51
CA ALA A 57 10.08 8.65 -4.77
C ALA A 57 9.11 9.82 -4.84
N ILE A 58 7.82 9.58 -4.54
CA ILE A 58 6.81 10.59 -4.29
C ILE A 58 5.91 10.18 -3.12
N GLY A 59 5.46 11.15 -2.34
CA GLY A 59 4.37 10.99 -1.39
C GLY A 59 3.01 11.17 -2.08
N VAL A 60 2.07 10.28 -1.78
CA VAL A 60 0.71 10.29 -2.34
C VAL A 60 -0.31 10.14 -1.22
N ALA A 61 -1.13 11.18 -1.01
CA ALA A 61 -2.29 11.06 -0.11
C ALA A 61 -3.28 10.04 -0.71
N MET A 62 -3.57 8.98 0.03
CA MET A 62 -4.46 7.92 -0.45
C MET A 62 -5.22 7.28 0.70
N ASP A 63 -6.54 7.45 0.70
CA ASP A 63 -7.44 6.64 1.49
C ASP A 63 -7.79 5.39 0.70
N VAL A 64 -7.30 4.23 1.12
CA VAL A 64 -7.55 2.95 0.44
C VAL A 64 -9.02 2.54 0.46
N THR A 65 -9.84 3.13 1.34
CA THR A 65 -11.29 2.87 1.43
C THR A 65 -12.12 3.73 0.49
N ASN A 66 -11.49 4.69 -0.21
CA ASN A 66 -12.14 5.60 -1.14
C ASN A 66 -11.68 5.33 -2.57
N GLU A 67 -12.60 4.87 -3.42
CA GLU A 67 -12.29 4.48 -4.79
C GLU A 67 -11.71 5.63 -5.64
N ASP A 68 -12.24 6.84 -5.49
CA ASP A 68 -11.77 8.01 -6.25
C ASP A 68 -10.36 8.42 -5.81
N ALA A 69 -10.08 8.40 -4.50
CA ALA A 69 -8.75 8.70 -3.96
C ALA A 69 -7.72 7.66 -4.42
N VAL A 70 -8.10 6.38 -4.45
CA VAL A 70 -7.25 5.29 -4.95
C VAL A 70 -6.95 5.46 -6.44
N ASN A 71 -7.99 5.66 -7.26
CA ASN A 71 -7.81 5.88 -8.70
C ASN A 71 -6.90 7.09 -8.97
N ALA A 72 -7.20 8.25 -8.37
CA ALA A 72 -6.42 9.47 -8.55
C ALA A 72 -4.96 9.31 -8.10
N GLY A 73 -4.74 8.63 -6.97
CA GLY A 73 -3.40 8.38 -6.45
C GLY A 73 -2.56 7.48 -7.36
N ILE A 74 -3.14 6.38 -7.83
CA ILE A 74 -2.45 5.45 -8.74
C ILE A 74 -2.21 6.07 -10.11
N ASP A 75 -3.19 6.82 -10.64
CA ASP A 75 -3.03 7.58 -11.90
C ASP A 75 -1.89 8.60 -11.80
N LYS A 76 -1.79 9.33 -10.66
CA LYS A 76 -0.68 10.25 -10.39
C LYS A 76 0.67 9.55 -10.44
N VAL A 77 0.77 8.36 -9.86
CA VAL A 77 2.02 7.55 -9.89
C VAL A 77 2.38 7.18 -11.31
N ALA A 78 1.42 6.65 -12.08
CA ALA A 78 1.62 6.28 -13.47
C ALA A 78 2.04 7.48 -14.35
N GLN A 79 1.45 8.65 -14.12
CA GLN A 79 1.82 9.90 -14.81
C GLN A 79 3.24 10.35 -14.45
N THR A 80 3.63 10.24 -13.17
CA THR A 80 4.93 10.71 -12.68
C THR A 80 6.08 9.82 -13.12
N PHE A 81 5.89 8.50 -13.07
CA PHE A 81 6.96 7.53 -13.30
C PHE A 81 6.83 6.75 -14.62
N GLY A 82 5.69 6.89 -15.32
CA GLY A 82 5.45 6.26 -16.62
C GLY A 82 4.87 4.85 -16.55
N SER A 83 4.82 4.22 -15.39
CA SER A 83 4.27 2.86 -15.20
C SER A 83 3.77 2.61 -13.79
N VAL A 84 3.10 1.48 -13.60
CA VAL A 84 2.88 0.81 -12.31
C VAL A 84 3.24 -0.66 -12.52
N ASP A 85 4.30 -1.12 -11.88
CA ASP A 85 4.82 -2.48 -12.07
C ASP A 85 4.64 -3.35 -10.82
N ILE A 86 4.66 -2.73 -9.62
CA ILE A 86 4.57 -3.43 -8.34
C ILE A 86 3.57 -2.70 -7.45
N LEU A 87 2.60 -3.43 -6.92
CA LEU A 87 1.71 -2.97 -5.86
C LEU A 87 1.98 -3.79 -4.59
N VAL A 88 2.28 -3.10 -3.49
CA VAL A 88 2.28 -3.68 -2.14
C VAL A 88 1.08 -3.15 -1.39
N SER A 89 0.04 -3.97 -1.27
CA SER A 89 -1.15 -3.69 -0.47
C SER A 89 -0.84 -4.01 0.99
N ASN A 90 -0.33 -2.99 1.70
CA ASN A 90 0.14 -3.11 3.08
C ASN A 90 -0.72 -2.32 4.08
N ALA A 91 -1.46 -1.30 3.64
CA ALA A 91 -2.31 -0.51 4.53
C ALA A 91 -3.21 -1.41 5.38
N GLY A 92 -3.18 -1.20 6.67
CA GLY A 92 -3.95 -2.01 7.61
C GLY A 92 -3.96 -1.42 9.01
N ILE A 93 -4.95 -1.80 9.78
CA ILE A 93 -5.10 -1.45 11.20
C ILE A 93 -5.46 -2.69 12.00
N GLN A 94 -5.29 -2.61 13.31
CA GLN A 94 -5.78 -3.63 14.23
C GLN A 94 -6.58 -2.98 15.34
N ILE A 95 -7.82 -3.45 15.53
CA ILE A 95 -8.68 -3.09 16.65
C ILE A 95 -8.94 -4.38 17.42
N VAL A 96 -8.60 -4.38 18.71
CA VAL A 96 -8.66 -5.55 19.59
C VAL A 96 -9.81 -5.38 20.56
N ASN A 97 -10.78 -6.32 20.54
CA ASN A 97 -11.92 -6.31 21.46
C ASN A 97 -12.58 -7.70 21.51
N PRO A 98 -13.18 -8.13 22.64
CA PRO A 98 -14.06 -9.28 22.68
C PRO A 98 -15.20 -9.13 21.66
N ILE A 99 -15.58 -10.23 20.98
CA ILE A 99 -16.56 -10.16 19.89
C ILE A 99 -17.91 -9.61 20.34
N GLU A 100 -18.33 -9.95 21.57
CA GLU A 100 -19.57 -9.48 22.17
C GLU A 100 -19.60 -7.97 22.45
N ASN A 101 -18.42 -7.34 22.54
CA ASN A 101 -18.24 -5.90 22.77
C ASN A 101 -17.70 -5.18 21.53
N TYR A 102 -17.55 -5.88 20.39
CA TYR A 102 -16.98 -5.30 19.19
C TYR A 102 -17.98 -4.33 18.54
N ALA A 103 -17.62 -3.06 18.45
CA ALA A 103 -18.48 -2.08 17.79
C ALA A 103 -18.62 -2.41 16.29
N PHE A 104 -19.86 -2.41 15.78
CA PHE A 104 -20.09 -2.69 14.36
C PHE A 104 -19.37 -1.70 13.42
N ALA A 105 -19.24 -0.44 13.86
CA ALA A 105 -18.46 0.57 13.12
C ALA A 105 -16.97 0.19 12.98
N ASP A 106 -16.36 -0.37 14.05
CA ASP A 106 -14.96 -0.83 14.03
C ASP A 106 -14.81 -2.06 13.14
N TRP A 107 -15.75 -3.00 13.18
CA TRP A 107 -15.82 -4.12 12.26
C TRP A 107 -15.83 -3.62 10.80
N LYS A 108 -16.76 -2.72 10.47
CA LYS A 108 -16.88 -2.14 9.12
C LYS A 108 -15.59 -1.45 8.69
N LYS A 109 -14.96 -0.70 9.60
CA LYS A 109 -13.70 -0.01 9.33
C LYS A 109 -12.57 -1.00 9.02
N MET A 110 -12.46 -2.09 9.77
CA MET A 110 -11.48 -3.14 9.52
C MET A 110 -11.67 -3.75 8.14
N GLN A 111 -12.91 -4.14 7.80
CA GLN A 111 -13.23 -4.72 6.49
C GLN A 111 -12.95 -3.73 5.34
N ALA A 112 -13.35 -2.47 5.50
CA ALA A 112 -13.11 -1.45 4.48
C ALA A 112 -11.62 -1.25 4.18
N ILE A 113 -10.75 -1.26 5.20
CA ILE A 113 -9.32 -1.06 4.99
C ILE A 113 -8.67 -2.33 4.43
N HIS A 114 -8.92 -3.49 5.03
CA HIS A 114 -8.20 -4.73 4.70
C HIS A 114 -8.74 -5.40 3.44
N VAL A 115 -10.06 -5.45 3.26
CA VAL A 115 -10.70 -6.17 2.15
C VAL A 115 -10.99 -5.23 0.97
N ASP A 116 -11.80 -4.18 1.22
CA ASP A 116 -12.16 -3.25 0.14
C ASP A 116 -10.94 -2.48 -0.34
N GLY A 117 -10.04 -2.07 0.56
CA GLY A 117 -8.79 -1.38 0.21
C GLY A 117 -7.86 -2.23 -0.64
N ALA A 118 -7.70 -3.52 -0.33
CA ALA A 118 -6.93 -4.45 -1.15
C ALA A 118 -7.56 -4.62 -2.55
N PHE A 119 -8.89 -4.72 -2.62
CA PHE A 119 -9.62 -4.80 -3.89
C PHE A 119 -9.47 -3.53 -4.72
N LEU A 120 -9.73 -2.35 -4.14
CA LEU A 120 -9.69 -1.07 -4.85
C LEU A 120 -8.31 -0.75 -5.39
N THR A 121 -7.26 -0.92 -4.57
CA THR A 121 -5.88 -0.66 -4.99
C THR A 121 -5.43 -1.63 -6.08
N THR A 122 -5.80 -2.92 -5.98
CA THR A 122 -5.53 -3.91 -7.02
C THR A 122 -6.26 -3.56 -8.32
N LYS A 123 -7.57 -3.28 -8.25
CA LYS A 123 -8.38 -2.89 -9.41
C LYS A 123 -7.79 -1.70 -10.17
N ALA A 124 -7.34 -0.68 -9.44
CA ALA A 124 -6.74 0.50 -10.05
C ALA A 124 -5.35 0.22 -10.63
N ALA A 125 -4.49 -0.51 -9.90
CA ALA A 125 -3.15 -0.86 -10.36
C ALA A 125 -3.16 -1.73 -11.62
N LEU A 126 -4.05 -2.72 -11.70
CA LEU A 126 -4.16 -3.63 -12.86
C LEU A 126 -4.47 -2.90 -14.16
N LYS A 127 -5.21 -1.78 -14.13
CA LYS A 127 -5.47 -0.96 -15.34
C LYS A 127 -4.17 -0.46 -15.98
N HIS A 128 -3.17 -0.14 -15.15
CA HIS A 128 -1.85 0.31 -15.62
C HIS A 128 -0.91 -0.86 -15.90
N MET A 129 -0.99 -1.94 -15.13
CA MET A 129 -0.17 -3.13 -15.32
C MET A 129 -0.49 -3.86 -16.63
N TYR A 130 -1.77 -3.86 -17.05
CA TYR A 130 -2.18 -4.50 -18.32
C TYR A 130 -1.93 -3.62 -19.55
N LYS A 131 -1.62 -2.35 -19.34
CA LYS A 131 -1.33 -1.45 -20.46
C LYS A 131 -0.04 -1.91 -21.18
N ASP A 132 -0.10 -1.99 -22.48
CA ASP A 132 1.02 -2.38 -23.35
C ASP A 132 1.59 -3.79 -23.03
N ASP A 133 0.73 -4.71 -22.55
CA ASP A 133 1.07 -6.10 -22.18
C ASP A 133 2.24 -6.24 -21.20
N ARG A 134 2.45 -5.24 -20.34
CA ARG A 134 3.61 -5.20 -19.43
C ARG A 134 3.53 -6.22 -18.29
N GLY A 135 2.32 -6.49 -17.82
CA GLY A 135 2.12 -7.25 -16.58
C GLY A 135 2.54 -6.48 -15.33
N GLY A 136 2.58 -7.16 -14.19
CA GLY A 136 2.97 -6.58 -12.92
C GLY A 136 2.94 -7.61 -11.79
N VAL A 137 3.29 -7.16 -10.59
CA VAL A 137 3.28 -7.98 -9.37
C VAL A 137 2.42 -7.29 -8.32
N VAL A 138 1.48 -8.04 -7.73
CA VAL A 138 0.70 -7.60 -6.59
C VAL A 138 1.09 -8.44 -5.37
N ILE A 139 1.44 -7.76 -4.28
CA ILE A 139 1.82 -8.37 -3.01
C ILE A 139 0.82 -7.91 -1.95
N TYR A 140 0.14 -8.88 -1.33
CA TYR A 140 -0.73 -8.61 -0.18
C TYR A 140 0.01 -8.91 1.11
N MET A 141 0.02 -7.93 2.02
CA MET A 141 0.57 -8.14 3.36
C MET A 141 -0.45 -8.89 4.22
N GLY A 142 -0.15 -10.15 4.46
CA GLY A 142 -0.93 -10.99 5.36
C GLY A 142 -0.34 -11.00 6.78
N SER A 143 -0.90 -11.86 7.62
CA SER A 143 -0.46 -12.07 8.99
C SER A 143 -0.42 -13.57 9.30
N VAL A 144 0.35 -13.96 10.32
CA VAL A 144 0.24 -15.30 10.91
C VAL A 144 -1.20 -15.59 11.34
N HIS A 145 -1.98 -14.56 11.67
CA HIS A 145 -3.38 -14.69 12.05
C HIS A 145 -4.31 -15.10 10.90
N SER A 146 -3.85 -15.12 9.66
CA SER A 146 -4.59 -15.77 8.57
C SER A 146 -4.57 -17.31 8.63
N HIS A 147 -3.73 -17.88 9.47
CA HIS A 147 -3.59 -19.32 9.70
C HIS A 147 -3.87 -19.71 11.15
N GLU A 148 -3.64 -18.81 12.10
CA GLU A 148 -3.71 -19.10 13.52
C GLU A 148 -4.51 -18.03 14.24
N ALA A 149 -5.63 -18.43 14.85
CA ALA A 149 -6.49 -17.51 15.59
C ALA A 149 -5.78 -16.93 16.80
N SER A 150 -6.12 -15.68 17.14
CA SER A 150 -5.64 -15.00 18.34
C SER A 150 -6.83 -14.41 19.09
N PRO A 151 -6.84 -14.49 20.43
CA PRO A 151 -7.91 -13.91 21.23
C PRO A 151 -8.15 -12.43 20.89
N LEU A 152 -9.40 -12.00 20.96
CA LEU A 152 -9.85 -10.61 20.81
C LEU A 152 -9.62 -9.99 19.43
N LYS A 153 -9.23 -10.76 18.41
CA LYS A 153 -8.90 -10.26 17.06
C LYS A 153 -9.87 -10.76 15.98
N SER A 154 -11.12 -10.99 16.32
CA SER A 154 -12.13 -11.59 15.45
C SER A 154 -12.36 -10.90 14.12
N ALA A 155 -12.11 -9.60 14.02
CA ALA A 155 -12.20 -8.85 12.77
C ALA A 155 -10.90 -8.84 11.94
N TYR A 156 -9.80 -9.36 12.50
CA TYR A 156 -8.48 -9.36 11.88
C TYR A 156 -8.02 -10.76 11.43
N VAL A 157 -8.60 -11.79 12.00
CA VAL A 157 -8.30 -13.22 11.73
C VAL A 157 -9.04 -13.73 10.51
#